data_ef608a52fc121e6de7558b532cf5ce44
#
_entry.id   ef608a52fc121e6de7558b532cf5ce44
#
_cell.length_a   1.000
_cell.length_b   1.000
_cell.length_c   1.000
_cell.angle_alpha   90.00
_cell.angle_beta   90.00
_cell.angle_gamma   90.00
#
_symmetry.space_group_name_H-M   'P 1'
#
loop_
_entity.id
_entity.type
_entity.pdbx_description
1 polymer ?
#
loop_
_entity_poly.entity_id
_entity_poly.type
_entity_poly.pdbx_seq_one_letter_code
_entity_poly.pdbx_strand_id
1 'polypeptide(L)'
;MNTHQIDALIDGRHLYGFLSGEGETTVILDAGLGDHSQVWQNIQLEVARFTKVLSYDRGGMGKSDKAPIPRTCKDMVEDLRQLLHAADLRPPYILVAHSWTGINARWYANQYSHELAGMVLIDPVHEDKYARFEKILSEERSASMWASVKDPSKNDENIDRMESIRQVQGNQRVFDFPLIVLTRATDIDEMNIIETSLQADFLKLSSKSRQYFSKHDDHYIQNSEPGLVIDAIRQVAGSVKAKGV
;
A
#
# COMPACT_ATOMS: atom_id res chain seq x y z
N MET A 1 -16.12 18.62 -5.54
CA MET A 1 -16.57 17.24 -5.24
C MET A 1 -16.67 17.12 -3.73
N ASN A 2 -17.75 16.53 -3.22
CA ASN A 2 -17.91 16.36 -1.79
C ASN A 2 -17.13 15.10 -1.35
N THR A 3 -16.33 15.24 -0.29
CA THR A 3 -15.73 14.12 0.41
C THR A 3 -16.64 13.74 1.56
N HIS A 4 -17.06 12.48 1.62
CA HIS A 4 -17.86 11.93 2.70
C HIS A 4 -16.97 11.23 3.69
N GLN A 5 -17.05 11.62 4.97
CA GLN A 5 -16.41 10.89 6.04
C GLN A 5 -17.20 9.61 6.33
N ILE A 6 -16.52 8.51 6.38
CA ILE A 6 -17.02 7.21 6.87
C ILE A 6 -16.56 7.11 8.32
N ASP A 7 -17.46 6.68 9.19
CA ASP A 7 -17.19 6.32 10.58
C ASP A 7 -17.81 4.95 10.80
N ALA A 8 -16.98 3.92 10.83
CA ALA A 8 -17.41 2.53 10.92
C ALA A 8 -17.02 1.94 12.27
N LEU A 9 -18.00 1.42 13.00
CA LEU A 9 -17.76 0.66 14.23
C LEU A 9 -17.41 -0.79 13.87
N ILE A 10 -16.15 -1.17 14.11
CA ILE A 10 -15.58 -2.47 13.76
C ILE A 10 -14.95 -3.07 15.03
N ASP A 11 -15.47 -4.19 15.49
CA ASP A 11 -15.00 -4.87 16.72
C ASP A 11 -14.88 -3.93 17.93
N GLY A 12 -15.86 -3.02 18.08
CA GLY A 12 -15.91 -2.05 19.18
C GLY A 12 -14.96 -0.85 19.04
N ARG A 13 -14.35 -0.65 17.85
CA ARG A 13 -13.44 0.45 17.51
C ARG A 13 -13.99 1.26 16.34
N HIS A 14 -13.85 2.56 16.39
CA HIS A 14 -14.15 3.42 15.25
C HIS A 14 -12.97 3.44 14.26
N LEU A 15 -13.24 3.06 13.01
CA LEU A 15 -12.33 3.25 11.89
C LEU A 15 -12.88 4.29 10.93
N TYR A 16 -12.03 5.22 10.53
CA TYR A 16 -12.40 6.35 9.69
C TYR A 16 -11.88 6.19 8.26
N GLY A 17 -12.76 6.56 7.32
CA GLY A 17 -12.43 6.67 5.91
C GLY A 17 -12.97 7.94 5.30
N PHE A 18 -12.43 8.34 4.15
CA PHE A 18 -12.82 9.52 3.40
C PHE A 18 -13.08 9.12 1.95
N LEU A 19 -14.36 9.07 1.59
CA LEU A 19 -14.84 8.63 0.28
C LEU A 19 -15.14 9.83 -0.61
N SER A 20 -14.67 9.79 -1.85
CA SER A 20 -14.91 10.82 -2.86
C SER A 20 -15.12 10.20 -4.24
N GLY A 21 -15.73 10.96 -5.15
CA GLY A 21 -15.97 10.52 -6.53
C GLY A 21 -17.07 9.46 -6.65
N GLU A 22 -17.32 9.03 -7.89
CA GLU A 22 -18.35 8.08 -8.27
C GLU A 22 -17.80 7.04 -9.25
N GLY A 23 -18.42 5.86 -9.32
CA GLY A 23 -18.02 4.80 -10.23
C GLY A 23 -18.23 3.41 -9.63
N GLU A 24 -18.10 2.39 -10.47
CA GLU A 24 -18.24 0.98 -10.06
C GLU A 24 -17.01 0.46 -9.35
N THR A 25 -15.82 0.87 -9.80
CA THR A 25 -14.54 0.48 -9.19
C THR A 25 -14.14 1.49 -8.12
N THR A 26 -13.72 1.00 -6.95
CA THR A 26 -13.19 1.84 -5.88
C THR A 26 -11.67 1.74 -5.84
N VAL A 27 -10.99 2.89 -5.94
CA VAL A 27 -9.56 3.03 -5.65
C VAL A 27 -9.39 3.15 -4.13
N ILE A 28 -8.53 2.34 -3.54
CA ILE A 28 -8.24 2.34 -2.10
C ILE A 28 -6.81 2.83 -1.91
N LEU A 29 -6.65 3.95 -1.20
CA LEU A 29 -5.37 4.59 -0.92
C LEU A 29 -4.89 4.19 0.47
N ASP A 30 -3.86 3.34 0.55
CA ASP A 30 -3.26 2.86 1.79
C ASP A 30 -1.93 3.58 2.05
N ALA A 31 -1.88 4.39 3.10
CA ALA A 31 -0.74 5.24 3.45
C ALA A 31 0.44 4.43 3.99
N GLY A 32 1.64 4.97 3.93
CA GLY A 32 2.85 4.34 4.48
C GLY A 32 2.79 4.11 5.99
N LEU A 33 3.78 3.41 6.53
CA LEU A 33 3.89 3.17 7.97
C LEU A 33 3.99 4.50 8.74
N GLY A 34 3.14 4.66 9.74
CA GLY A 34 3.04 5.88 10.55
C GLY A 34 2.22 7.01 9.90
N ASP A 35 1.82 6.86 8.65
CA ASP A 35 1.01 7.82 7.91
C ASP A 35 -0.50 7.48 8.01
N HIS A 36 -1.33 8.45 7.64
CA HIS A 36 -2.78 8.34 7.61
C HIS A 36 -3.36 9.01 6.35
N SER A 37 -4.67 8.98 6.19
CA SER A 37 -5.41 9.46 5.00
C SER A 37 -5.01 10.84 4.48
N GLN A 38 -4.55 11.73 5.35
CA GLN A 38 -4.22 13.12 4.96
C GLN A 38 -3.10 13.21 3.92
N VAL A 39 -2.16 12.24 3.88
CA VAL A 39 -1.08 12.23 2.87
C VAL A 39 -1.61 12.10 1.44
N TRP A 40 -2.85 11.64 1.29
CA TRP A 40 -3.51 11.42 0.01
C TRP A 40 -4.38 12.58 -0.47
N GLN A 41 -4.51 13.65 0.31
CA GLN A 41 -5.51 14.71 0.06
C GLN A 41 -5.48 15.21 -1.40
N ASN A 42 -4.31 15.51 -1.93
CA ASN A 42 -4.17 16.03 -3.30
C ASN A 42 -4.44 14.93 -4.34
N ILE A 43 -3.97 13.71 -4.10
CA ILE A 43 -4.21 12.56 -4.99
C ILE A 43 -5.69 12.22 -5.03
N GLN A 44 -6.34 12.16 -3.88
CA GLN A 44 -7.74 11.78 -3.76
C GLN A 44 -8.66 12.73 -4.55
N LEU A 45 -8.44 14.04 -4.48
CA LEU A 45 -9.24 15.04 -5.21
C LEU A 45 -9.15 14.84 -6.72
N GLU A 46 -7.99 14.54 -7.25
CA GLU A 46 -7.79 14.32 -8.68
C GLU A 46 -8.32 12.94 -9.14
N VAL A 47 -8.12 11.90 -8.35
CA VAL A 47 -8.65 10.54 -8.64
C VAL A 47 -10.17 10.54 -8.60
N ALA A 48 -10.78 11.28 -7.68
CA ALA A 48 -12.23 11.43 -7.55
C ALA A 48 -12.92 12.00 -8.82
N ARG A 49 -12.16 12.64 -9.72
CA ARG A 49 -12.70 13.16 -10.99
C ARG A 49 -13.03 12.07 -12.01
N PHE A 50 -12.50 10.87 -11.86
CA PHE A 50 -12.67 9.81 -12.85
C PHE A 50 -13.10 8.45 -12.29
N THR A 51 -13.05 8.27 -10.96
CA THR A 51 -13.52 7.06 -10.28
C THR A 51 -13.82 7.32 -8.81
N LYS A 52 -14.46 6.36 -8.15
CA LYS A 52 -14.63 6.35 -6.69
C LYS A 52 -13.30 6.10 -6.00
N VAL A 53 -13.01 6.81 -4.93
CA VAL A 53 -11.74 6.70 -4.20
C VAL A 53 -11.95 6.82 -2.70
N LEU A 54 -11.36 5.91 -1.96
CA LEU A 54 -11.32 5.86 -0.50
C LEU A 54 -9.88 6.02 -0.03
N SER A 55 -9.61 7.00 0.84
CA SER A 55 -8.48 6.97 1.77
C SER A 55 -8.99 6.65 3.17
N TYR A 56 -8.16 6.06 4.02
CA TYR A 56 -8.60 5.66 5.35
C TYR A 56 -7.46 5.74 6.36
N ASP A 57 -7.86 5.82 7.62
CA ASP A 57 -6.97 5.82 8.76
C ASP A 57 -6.94 4.41 9.36
N ARG A 58 -5.77 3.75 9.34
CA ARG A 58 -5.63 2.44 9.99
C ARG A 58 -5.79 2.57 11.50
N GLY A 59 -6.14 1.49 12.15
CA GLY A 59 -6.32 1.49 13.61
C GLY A 59 -5.11 2.05 14.35
N GLY A 60 -5.34 3.08 15.17
CA GLY A 60 -4.34 3.84 15.90
C GLY A 60 -3.75 5.04 15.14
N MET A 61 -4.14 5.25 13.89
CA MET A 61 -3.66 6.36 13.05
C MET A 61 -4.78 7.37 12.80
N GLY A 62 -4.39 8.62 12.54
CA GLY A 62 -5.30 9.69 12.21
C GLY A 62 -6.45 9.85 13.21
N LYS A 63 -7.69 9.60 12.77
CA LYS A 63 -8.91 9.65 13.60
C LYS A 63 -9.32 8.29 14.16
N SER A 64 -8.75 7.19 13.65
CA SER A 64 -9.17 5.84 14.01
C SER A 64 -8.73 5.46 15.42
N ASP A 65 -9.59 4.73 16.13
CA ASP A 65 -9.31 4.22 17.44
C ASP A 65 -8.11 3.26 17.43
N LYS A 66 -7.46 3.13 18.59
CA LYS A 66 -6.34 2.19 18.77
C LYS A 66 -6.78 0.76 18.50
N ALA A 67 -5.97 0.04 17.75
CA ALA A 67 -6.15 -1.38 17.50
C ALA A 67 -5.38 -2.24 18.52
N PRO A 68 -5.76 -3.52 18.70
CA PRO A 68 -4.94 -4.49 19.41
C PRO A 68 -3.53 -4.57 18.83
N ILE A 69 -2.52 -4.72 19.67
CA ILE A 69 -1.10 -4.79 19.31
C ILE A 69 -0.45 -6.06 19.91
N PRO A 70 0.61 -6.63 19.31
CA PRO A 70 1.15 -6.24 18.00
C PRO A 70 0.20 -6.59 16.85
N ARG A 71 0.36 -5.93 15.70
CA ARG A 71 -0.45 -6.14 14.49
C ARG A 71 0.39 -6.73 13.37
N THR A 72 -0.28 -7.42 12.46
CA THR A 72 0.32 -7.97 11.25
C THR A 72 -0.37 -7.42 10.00
N CYS A 73 0.19 -7.67 8.81
CA CYS A 73 -0.47 -7.30 7.56
C CYS A 73 -1.85 -7.98 7.41
N LYS A 74 -2.02 -9.19 7.95
CA LYS A 74 -3.32 -9.88 8.00
C LYS A 74 -4.36 -9.07 8.78
N ASP A 75 -4.00 -8.60 9.98
CA ASP A 75 -4.93 -7.84 10.83
C ASP A 75 -5.33 -6.51 10.18
N MET A 76 -4.36 -5.83 9.54
CA MET A 76 -4.63 -4.57 8.83
C MET A 76 -5.52 -4.76 7.61
N VAL A 77 -5.32 -5.84 6.85
CA VAL A 77 -6.17 -6.17 5.70
C VAL A 77 -7.57 -6.55 6.15
N GLU A 78 -7.71 -7.27 7.26
CA GLU A 78 -9.03 -7.62 7.78
C GLU A 78 -9.79 -6.38 8.26
N ASP A 79 -9.14 -5.46 8.97
CA ASP A 79 -9.73 -4.16 9.34
C ASP A 79 -10.19 -3.38 8.09
N LEU A 80 -9.36 -3.32 7.04
CA LEU A 80 -9.74 -2.68 5.78
C LEU A 80 -10.97 -3.32 5.14
N ARG A 81 -11.03 -4.65 5.08
CA ARG A 81 -12.17 -5.37 4.49
C ARG A 81 -13.46 -5.14 5.26
N GLN A 82 -13.38 -5.10 6.59
CA GLN A 82 -14.53 -4.77 7.44
C GLN A 82 -14.97 -3.31 7.23
N LEU A 83 -14.04 -2.37 7.10
CA LEU A 83 -14.35 -0.98 6.75
C LEU A 83 -15.05 -0.87 5.39
N LEU A 84 -14.55 -1.56 4.37
CA LEU A 84 -15.17 -1.59 3.04
C LEU A 84 -16.60 -2.15 3.10
N HIS A 85 -16.80 -3.22 3.84
CA HIS A 85 -18.12 -3.83 4.02
C HIS A 85 -19.07 -2.88 4.78
N ALA A 86 -18.63 -2.26 5.87
CA ALA A 86 -19.43 -1.32 6.65
C ALA A 86 -19.80 -0.06 5.85
N ALA A 87 -18.96 0.33 4.90
CA ALA A 87 -19.21 1.44 3.98
C ALA A 87 -20.05 1.07 2.74
N ASP A 88 -20.55 -0.16 2.65
CA ASP A 88 -21.23 -0.75 1.46
C ASP A 88 -20.42 -0.56 0.16
N LEU A 89 -19.10 -0.59 0.27
CA LEU A 89 -18.20 -0.59 -0.87
C LEU A 89 -17.96 -2.02 -1.32
N ARG A 90 -18.23 -2.29 -2.58
CA ARG A 90 -18.12 -3.64 -3.15
C ARG A 90 -17.00 -3.70 -4.18
N PRO A 91 -16.37 -4.87 -4.37
CA PRO A 91 -15.41 -5.06 -5.45
C PRO A 91 -16.05 -4.81 -6.82
N PRO A 92 -15.26 -4.49 -7.85
CA PRO A 92 -13.81 -4.61 -7.86
C PRO A 92 -13.06 -3.40 -7.27
N TYR A 93 -11.90 -3.66 -6.65
CA TYR A 93 -11.03 -2.64 -6.06
C TYR A 93 -9.72 -2.46 -6.84
N ILE A 94 -9.16 -1.25 -6.77
CA ILE A 94 -7.77 -0.98 -7.15
C ILE A 94 -7.02 -0.57 -5.87
N LEU A 95 -6.03 -1.37 -5.46
CA LEU A 95 -5.21 -1.03 -4.30
C LEU A 95 -4.07 -0.10 -4.72
N VAL A 96 -3.90 1.00 -4.00
CA VAL A 96 -2.77 1.92 -4.13
C VAL A 96 -2.07 1.96 -2.79
N ALA A 97 -0.86 1.42 -2.72
CA ALA A 97 -0.14 1.22 -1.47
C ALA A 97 1.24 1.88 -1.51
N HIS A 98 1.54 2.67 -0.48
CA HIS A 98 2.82 3.36 -0.33
C HIS A 98 3.72 2.62 0.67
N SER A 99 5.01 2.46 0.30
CA SER A 99 6.04 2.00 1.25
C SER A 99 5.71 0.64 1.88
N TRP A 100 5.62 0.58 3.21
CA TRP A 100 5.32 -0.64 3.98
C TRP A 100 3.99 -1.28 3.59
N THR A 101 2.98 -0.50 3.25
CA THR A 101 1.67 -1.05 2.90
C THR A 101 1.65 -1.79 1.56
N GLY A 102 2.74 -1.77 0.80
CA GLY A 102 2.99 -2.75 -0.25
C GLY A 102 2.95 -4.21 0.25
N ILE A 103 3.34 -4.47 1.51
CA ILE A 103 3.18 -5.77 2.18
C ILE A 103 1.69 -6.09 2.40
N ASN A 104 0.90 -5.11 2.89
CA ASN A 104 -0.55 -5.27 3.08
C ASN A 104 -1.27 -5.56 1.75
N ALA A 105 -0.97 -4.77 0.70
CA ALA A 105 -1.57 -4.94 -0.61
C ALA A 105 -1.27 -6.31 -1.22
N ARG A 106 -0.07 -6.83 -1.03
CA ARG A 106 0.32 -8.17 -1.48
C ARG A 106 -0.38 -9.27 -0.68
N TRP A 107 -0.50 -9.11 0.64
CA TRP A 107 -1.30 -10.03 1.45
C TRP A 107 -2.75 -10.04 0.98
N TYR A 108 -3.35 -8.86 0.79
CA TYR A 108 -4.70 -8.74 0.25
C TYR A 108 -4.84 -9.48 -1.08
N ALA A 109 -3.94 -9.21 -2.03
CA ALA A 109 -3.96 -9.83 -3.35
C ALA A 109 -3.80 -11.35 -3.29
N ASN A 110 -2.96 -11.87 -2.40
CA ASN A 110 -2.76 -13.31 -2.23
C ASN A 110 -4.02 -14.03 -1.71
N GLN A 111 -4.80 -13.38 -0.83
CA GLN A 111 -6.00 -13.98 -0.23
C GLN A 111 -7.27 -13.70 -1.03
N TYR A 112 -7.38 -12.49 -1.59
CA TYR A 112 -8.63 -11.95 -2.16
C TYR A 112 -8.43 -11.40 -3.57
N SER A 113 -7.63 -12.06 -4.41
CA SER A 113 -7.33 -11.60 -5.78
C SER A 113 -8.59 -11.39 -6.63
N HIS A 114 -9.66 -12.13 -6.36
CA HIS A 114 -10.95 -12.01 -7.07
C HIS A 114 -11.69 -10.70 -6.77
N GLU A 115 -11.33 -10.00 -5.69
CA GLU A 115 -11.87 -8.67 -5.36
C GLU A 115 -11.09 -7.54 -6.06
N LEU A 116 -9.94 -7.84 -6.68
CA LEU A 116 -9.04 -6.84 -7.23
C LEU A 116 -9.16 -6.70 -8.75
N ALA A 117 -9.24 -5.47 -9.20
CA ALA A 117 -9.15 -5.08 -10.60
C ALA A 117 -7.75 -4.62 -10.99
N GLY A 118 -6.91 -4.24 -10.03
CA GLY A 118 -5.54 -3.81 -10.25
C GLY A 118 -4.83 -3.32 -9.01
N MET A 119 -3.55 -2.99 -9.16
CA MET A 119 -2.72 -2.53 -8.06
C MET A 119 -1.69 -1.48 -8.52
N VAL A 120 -1.45 -0.48 -7.68
CA VAL A 120 -0.36 0.50 -7.84
C VAL A 120 0.48 0.46 -6.56
N LEU A 121 1.75 0.14 -6.68
CA LEU A 121 2.71 0.13 -5.58
C LEU A 121 3.63 1.34 -5.71
N ILE A 122 3.69 2.18 -4.69
CA ILE A 122 4.46 3.42 -4.68
C ILE A 122 5.63 3.25 -3.73
N ASP A 123 6.82 3.21 -4.29
CA ASP A 123 8.09 2.96 -3.59
C ASP A 123 8.00 1.87 -2.51
N PRO A 124 7.49 0.67 -2.89
CA PRO A 124 7.07 -0.36 -1.96
C PRO A 124 8.25 -1.04 -1.27
N VAL A 125 8.04 -1.43 -0.01
CA VAL A 125 8.97 -2.30 0.71
C VAL A 125 8.86 -3.73 0.19
N HIS A 126 10.03 -4.34 -0.07
CA HIS A 126 10.13 -5.76 -0.41
C HIS A 126 10.44 -6.60 0.84
N GLU A 127 9.92 -7.82 0.92
CA GLU A 127 10.13 -8.74 2.05
C GLU A 127 11.60 -9.09 2.28
N ASP A 128 12.42 -9.11 1.22
CA ASP A 128 13.85 -9.43 1.32
C ASP A 128 14.73 -8.22 1.67
N LYS A 129 14.16 -7.01 1.84
CA LYS A 129 14.91 -5.78 2.09
C LYS A 129 15.94 -5.96 3.21
N TYR A 130 15.51 -6.40 4.37
CA TYR A 130 16.38 -6.50 5.54
C TYR A 130 17.46 -7.57 5.39
N ALA A 131 17.14 -8.70 4.75
CA ALA A 131 18.11 -9.74 4.45
C ALA A 131 19.16 -9.30 3.40
N ARG A 132 18.80 -8.37 2.51
CA ARG A 132 19.73 -7.76 1.57
C ARG A 132 20.61 -6.73 2.26
N PHE A 133 20.04 -5.90 3.12
CA PHE A 133 20.80 -4.91 3.90
C PHE A 133 21.81 -5.55 4.83
N GLU A 134 21.47 -6.66 5.49
CA GLU A 134 22.39 -7.42 6.33
C GLU A 134 23.72 -7.73 5.65
N LYS A 135 23.68 -7.99 4.31
CA LYS A 135 24.89 -8.38 3.56
C LYS A 135 25.89 -7.25 3.33
N ILE A 136 25.45 -5.98 3.47
CA ILE A 136 26.29 -4.81 3.21
C ILE A 136 26.54 -3.99 4.48
N LEU A 137 25.79 -4.23 5.53
CA LEU A 137 25.95 -3.53 6.80
C LEU A 137 27.07 -4.15 7.64
N SER A 138 27.73 -3.34 8.45
CA SER A 138 28.61 -3.88 9.52
C SER A 138 27.77 -4.72 10.49
N GLU A 139 28.47 -5.62 11.21
CA GLU A 139 27.83 -6.51 12.20
C GLU A 139 27.00 -5.70 13.23
N GLU A 140 27.55 -4.60 13.75
CA GLU A 140 26.87 -3.72 14.70
C GLU A 140 25.60 -3.09 14.10
N ARG A 141 25.68 -2.53 12.88
CA ARG A 141 24.53 -1.92 12.19
C ARG A 141 23.46 -2.96 11.84
N SER A 142 23.89 -4.15 11.42
CA SER A 142 22.98 -5.27 11.15
C SER A 142 22.24 -5.71 12.41
N ALA A 143 22.95 -5.88 13.53
CA ALA A 143 22.34 -6.21 14.82
C ALA A 143 21.33 -5.15 15.27
N SER A 144 21.66 -3.88 15.14
CA SER A 144 20.75 -2.76 15.46
C SER A 144 19.50 -2.74 14.56
N MET A 145 19.67 -2.95 13.26
CA MET A 145 18.57 -3.07 12.31
C MET A 145 17.62 -4.21 12.70
N TRP A 146 18.16 -5.41 12.94
CA TRP A 146 17.35 -6.56 13.31
C TRP A 146 16.68 -6.40 14.68
N ALA A 147 17.32 -5.76 15.64
CA ALA A 147 16.71 -5.42 16.92
C ALA A 147 15.48 -4.51 16.72
N SER A 148 15.60 -3.51 15.85
CA SER A 148 14.48 -2.63 15.51
C SER A 148 13.37 -3.36 14.73
N VAL A 149 13.71 -4.18 13.75
CA VAL A 149 12.73 -4.88 12.90
C VAL A 149 11.92 -5.91 13.67
N LYS A 150 12.56 -6.61 14.62
CA LYS A 150 11.94 -7.66 15.44
C LYS A 150 11.09 -7.13 16.60
N ASP A 151 11.22 -5.87 16.94
CA ASP A 151 10.47 -5.26 18.04
C ASP A 151 9.33 -4.39 17.48
N PRO A 152 8.07 -4.83 17.61
CA PRO A 152 6.92 -4.06 17.15
C PRO A 152 6.82 -2.66 17.77
N SER A 153 7.30 -2.47 19.03
CA SER A 153 7.28 -1.17 19.70
C SER A 153 8.21 -0.11 19.08
N LYS A 154 9.05 -0.53 18.13
CA LYS A 154 9.98 0.36 17.41
C LYS A 154 9.38 0.93 16.12
N ASN A 155 8.08 0.80 15.92
CA ASN A 155 7.35 1.50 14.86
C ASN A 155 6.01 2.03 15.38
N ASP A 156 5.53 3.10 14.77
CA ASP A 156 4.40 3.91 15.24
C ASP A 156 3.09 3.14 15.32
N GLU A 157 2.94 2.07 14.53
CA GLU A 157 1.73 1.25 14.49
C GLU A 157 1.85 -0.08 15.25
N ASN A 158 2.98 -0.34 15.92
CA ASN A 158 3.27 -1.60 16.61
C ASN A 158 3.09 -2.83 15.70
N ILE A 159 3.55 -2.73 14.46
CA ILE A 159 3.48 -3.83 13.48
C ILE A 159 4.56 -4.86 13.78
N ASP A 160 4.16 -6.12 13.90
CA ASP A 160 5.08 -7.25 13.80
C ASP A 160 5.52 -7.40 12.34
N ARG A 161 6.65 -6.73 12.03
CA ARG A 161 7.19 -6.72 10.67
C ARG A 161 7.69 -8.10 10.24
N MET A 162 8.22 -8.88 11.17
CA MET A 162 8.73 -10.22 10.87
C MET A 162 7.61 -11.19 10.51
N GLU A 163 6.52 -11.15 11.28
CA GLU A 163 5.35 -11.98 10.99
C GLU A 163 4.68 -11.56 9.68
N SER A 164 4.51 -10.26 9.44
CA SER A 164 3.95 -9.73 8.20
C SER A 164 4.76 -10.15 6.97
N ILE A 165 6.10 -10.13 7.05
CA ILE A 165 6.99 -10.62 5.99
C ILE A 165 6.77 -12.12 5.75
N ARG A 166 6.72 -12.94 6.81
CA ARG A 166 6.47 -14.39 6.68
C ARG A 166 5.12 -14.69 6.04
N GLN A 167 4.08 -13.94 6.41
CA GLN A 167 2.75 -14.08 5.83
C GLN A 167 2.74 -13.87 4.31
N VAL A 168 3.49 -12.88 3.82
CA VAL A 168 3.58 -12.58 2.38
C VAL A 168 4.47 -13.59 1.65
N GLN A 169 5.60 -13.97 2.21
CA GLN A 169 6.52 -14.95 1.60
C GLN A 169 5.89 -16.32 1.38
N GLY A 170 4.99 -16.75 2.26
CA GLY A 170 4.33 -18.04 2.18
C GLY A 170 3.27 -18.18 1.07
N ASN A 171 2.89 -17.11 0.37
CA ASN A 171 1.75 -17.07 -0.54
C ASN A 171 2.04 -16.23 -1.79
N GLN A 172 3.06 -16.58 -2.56
CA GLN A 172 3.34 -15.88 -3.80
C GLN A 172 2.48 -16.41 -4.94
N ARG A 173 1.66 -15.54 -5.53
CA ARG A 173 0.82 -15.84 -6.69
C ARG A 173 1.13 -14.87 -7.83
N VAL A 174 0.93 -15.35 -9.07
CA VAL A 174 0.94 -14.48 -10.25
C VAL A 174 -0.51 -14.08 -10.55
N PHE A 175 -0.75 -12.78 -10.66
CA PHE A 175 -2.07 -12.21 -10.87
C PHE A 175 -2.36 -11.91 -12.34
N ASP A 176 -3.64 -11.87 -12.72
CA ASP A 176 -4.10 -11.50 -14.06
C ASP A 176 -4.72 -10.08 -14.12
N PHE A 177 -4.34 -9.21 -13.21
CA PHE A 177 -4.75 -7.82 -13.23
C PHE A 177 -3.56 -6.88 -13.45
N PRO A 178 -3.76 -5.65 -13.96
CA PRO A 178 -2.70 -4.68 -14.15
C PRO A 178 -2.04 -4.30 -12.81
N LEU A 179 -0.71 -4.29 -12.81
CA LEU A 179 0.12 -3.89 -11.70
C LEU A 179 1.09 -2.80 -12.16
N ILE A 180 1.11 -1.66 -11.49
CA ILE A 180 2.11 -0.62 -11.73
C ILE A 180 2.96 -0.44 -10.48
N VAL A 181 4.27 -0.45 -10.66
CA VAL A 181 5.26 -0.14 -9.62
C VAL A 181 5.85 1.23 -9.92
N LEU A 182 5.77 2.15 -8.97
CA LEU A 182 6.42 3.45 -9.03
C LEU A 182 7.63 3.42 -8.11
N THR A 183 8.80 3.68 -8.66
CA THR A 183 10.08 3.62 -7.98
C THR A 183 10.69 5.02 -7.97
N ARG A 184 11.21 5.49 -6.82
CA ARG A 184 11.94 6.77 -6.77
C ARG A 184 13.19 6.73 -7.63
N ALA A 185 13.70 7.89 -8.03
CA ALA A 185 15.02 7.97 -8.63
C ALA A 185 16.06 7.37 -7.66
N THR A 186 17.02 6.64 -8.20
CA THR A 186 18.07 6.02 -7.40
C THR A 186 19.22 6.99 -7.25
N ASP A 187 19.57 7.31 -5.99
CA ASP A 187 20.84 7.95 -5.69
C ASP A 187 21.92 6.87 -5.55
N ILE A 188 23.18 7.31 -5.43
CA ILE A 188 24.39 6.45 -5.34
C ILE A 188 24.53 5.68 -4.01
N ASP A 189 23.58 5.84 -3.09
CA ASP A 189 23.56 5.08 -1.84
C ASP A 189 23.22 3.60 -2.08
N GLU A 190 24.08 2.72 -1.58
CA GLU A 190 23.99 1.28 -1.79
C GLU A 190 22.67 0.68 -1.25
N MET A 191 22.13 1.20 -0.15
CA MET A 191 20.84 0.76 0.38
C MET A 191 19.70 1.13 -0.54
N ASN A 192 19.72 2.34 -1.11
CA ASN A 192 18.72 2.77 -2.09
C ASN A 192 18.79 1.93 -3.38
N ILE A 193 19.99 1.60 -3.85
CA ILE A 193 20.19 0.71 -5.00
C ILE A 193 19.58 -0.67 -4.73
N ILE A 194 19.77 -1.23 -3.54
CA ILE A 194 19.17 -2.50 -3.16
C ILE A 194 17.65 -2.40 -3.15
N GLU A 195 17.07 -1.39 -2.52
CA GLU A 195 15.61 -1.21 -2.47
C GLU A 195 15.00 -1.11 -3.85
N THR A 196 15.53 -0.22 -4.69
CA THR A 196 15.01 -0.02 -6.05
C THR A 196 15.19 -1.26 -6.93
N SER A 197 16.29 -2.02 -6.76
CA SER A 197 16.49 -3.28 -7.46
C SER A 197 15.48 -4.36 -7.06
N LEU A 198 15.14 -4.45 -5.78
CA LEU A 198 14.13 -5.36 -5.25
C LEU A 198 12.71 -5.02 -5.75
N GLN A 199 12.43 -3.74 -6.01
CA GLN A 199 11.13 -3.33 -6.53
C GLN A 199 10.87 -3.86 -7.95
N ALA A 200 11.90 -4.16 -8.73
CA ALA A 200 11.75 -4.82 -10.02
C ALA A 200 11.20 -6.26 -9.89
N ASP A 201 11.40 -6.92 -8.75
CA ASP A 201 10.87 -8.26 -8.51
C ASP A 201 9.33 -8.28 -8.45
N PHE A 202 8.70 -7.18 -8.09
CA PHE A 202 7.24 -7.05 -8.11
C PHE A 202 6.64 -7.20 -9.52
N LEU A 203 7.42 -6.98 -10.58
CA LEU A 203 6.96 -7.18 -11.95
C LEU A 203 6.62 -8.64 -12.25
N LYS A 204 7.17 -9.57 -11.49
CA LYS A 204 6.88 -11.02 -11.58
C LYS A 204 5.49 -11.37 -11.03
N LEU A 205 4.87 -10.48 -10.26
CA LEU A 205 3.55 -10.71 -9.65
C LEU A 205 2.39 -10.60 -10.65
N SER A 206 2.59 -10.01 -11.84
CA SER A 206 1.55 -9.96 -12.87
C SER A 206 2.16 -9.96 -14.26
N SER A 207 1.54 -10.70 -15.18
CA SER A 207 1.88 -10.65 -16.61
C SER A 207 1.57 -9.27 -17.26
N LYS A 208 0.80 -8.42 -16.55
CA LYS A 208 0.38 -7.07 -16.97
C LYS A 208 1.05 -5.98 -16.13
N SER A 209 2.24 -6.29 -15.60
CA SER A 209 2.99 -5.36 -14.76
C SER A 209 3.79 -4.34 -15.59
N ARG A 210 3.98 -3.17 -15.01
CA ARG A 210 4.85 -2.10 -15.53
C ARG A 210 5.55 -1.40 -14.37
N GLN A 211 6.75 -0.87 -14.62
CA GLN A 211 7.47 -0.04 -13.68
C GLN A 211 7.72 1.33 -14.30
N TYR A 212 7.53 2.38 -13.52
CA TYR A 212 7.89 3.75 -13.86
C TYR A 212 8.77 4.32 -12.77
N PHE A 213 9.70 5.17 -13.18
CA PHE A 213 10.63 5.83 -12.26
C PHE A 213 10.23 7.28 -12.08
N SER A 214 10.18 7.74 -10.84
CA SER A 214 10.08 9.15 -10.50
C SER A 214 11.34 9.89 -10.96
N LYS A 215 11.20 11.18 -11.23
CA LYS A 215 12.32 12.08 -11.49
C LYS A 215 13.03 12.54 -10.22
N HIS A 216 12.44 12.26 -9.07
CA HIS A 216 12.89 12.69 -7.76
C HIS A 216 13.34 11.50 -6.91
N ASP A 217 14.37 11.72 -6.11
CA ASP A 217 14.86 10.80 -5.08
C ASP A 217 14.08 11.02 -3.77
N ASP A 218 12.76 10.99 -3.84
CA ASP A 218 11.87 11.18 -2.71
C ASP A 218 11.01 9.94 -2.50
N HIS A 219 11.08 9.38 -1.30
CA HIS A 219 10.25 8.24 -0.89
C HIS A 219 8.75 8.54 -1.02
N TYR A 220 8.35 9.80 -0.84
CA TYR A 220 6.96 10.25 -0.96
C TYR A 220 6.66 10.73 -2.39
N ILE A 221 6.70 9.81 -3.35
CA ILE A 221 6.42 10.10 -4.78
C ILE A 221 5.05 10.79 -4.94
N GLN A 222 4.06 10.44 -4.11
CA GLN A 222 2.75 11.08 -4.11
C GLN A 222 2.79 12.58 -3.77
N ASN A 223 3.85 13.06 -3.13
CA ASN A 223 4.05 14.47 -2.81
C ASN A 223 4.95 15.16 -3.84
N SER A 224 6.07 14.51 -4.20
CA SER A 224 7.10 15.09 -5.09
C SER A 224 6.71 15.00 -6.57
N GLU A 225 5.97 13.97 -6.98
CA GLU A 225 5.51 13.78 -8.36
C GLU A 225 4.06 13.24 -8.42
N PRO A 226 3.06 13.98 -7.89
CA PRO A 226 1.68 13.52 -7.79
C PRO A 226 1.08 13.15 -9.16
N GLY A 227 1.50 13.81 -10.24
CA GLY A 227 1.07 13.49 -11.60
C GLY A 227 1.38 12.06 -12.00
N LEU A 228 2.57 11.56 -11.66
CA LEU A 228 2.98 10.18 -11.95
C LEU A 228 2.05 9.16 -11.24
N VAL A 229 1.71 9.43 -9.99
CA VAL A 229 0.80 8.58 -9.20
C VAL A 229 -0.61 8.58 -9.78
N ILE A 230 -1.15 9.76 -10.11
CA ILE A 230 -2.48 9.92 -10.69
C ILE A 230 -2.58 9.21 -12.05
N ASP A 231 -1.55 9.35 -12.89
CA ASP A 231 -1.50 8.71 -14.21
C ASP A 231 -1.40 7.18 -14.09
N ALA A 232 -0.63 6.66 -13.13
CA ALA A 232 -0.59 5.23 -12.84
C ALA A 232 -1.97 4.69 -12.43
N ILE A 233 -2.66 5.37 -11.51
CA ILE A 233 -4.01 5.01 -11.08
C ILE A 233 -4.98 5.06 -12.27
N ARG A 234 -4.91 6.09 -13.12
CA ARG A 234 -5.75 6.24 -14.31
C ARG A 234 -5.52 5.12 -15.33
N GLN A 235 -4.27 4.72 -15.56
CA GLN A 235 -3.93 3.60 -16.45
C GLN A 235 -4.55 2.29 -15.95
N VAL A 236 -4.42 1.99 -14.66
CA VAL A 236 -5.02 0.78 -14.07
C VAL A 236 -6.54 0.83 -14.18
N ALA A 237 -7.18 1.94 -13.79
CA ALA A 237 -8.64 2.11 -13.87
C ALA A 237 -9.18 2.03 -15.31
N GLY A 238 -8.45 2.58 -16.28
CA GLY A 238 -8.80 2.51 -17.72
C GLY A 238 -8.74 1.08 -18.26
N SER A 239 -7.79 0.26 -17.80
CA SER A 239 -7.66 -1.15 -18.19
C SER A 239 -8.82 -2.02 -17.66
N VAL A 240 -9.46 -1.61 -16.58
CA VAL A 240 -10.64 -2.29 -16.00
C VAL A 240 -11.87 -2.06 -16.87
N LYS A 241 -12.11 -0.81 -17.28
CA LYS A 241 -13.25 -0.43 -18.12
C LYS A 241 -13.22 -1.12 -19.49
N ALA A 242 -12.05 -1.38 -20.04
CA ALA A 242 -11.89 -2.04 -21.33
C ALA A 242 -12.23 -3.54 -21.32
N LYS A 243 -12.33 -4.19 -20.14
CA LYS A 243 -12.72 -5.61 -20.01
C LYS A 243 -14.24 -5.81 -19.83
N GLY A 244 -14.98 -4.76 -19.58
CA GLY A 244 -16.42 -4.78 -19.32
C GLY A 244 -17.31 -4.46 -20.55
N VAL A 245 -16.70 -4.41 -21.77
CA VAL A 245 -17.40 -4.18 -23.04
C VAL A 245 -17.41 -5.46 -23.86
#